data_4acd58237989e9e996994407a2305bbe
#
_entry.id   4acd58237989e9e996994407a2305bbe
#
_cell.length_a   1.000
_cell.length_b   1.000
_cell.length_c   1.000
_cell.angle_alpha   90.00
_cell.angle_beta   90.00
_cell.angle_gamma   90.00
#
_symmetry.space_group_name_H-M   'P 1'
#
loop_
_entity.id
_entity.type
_entity.pdbx_description
1 polymer ?
#
loop_
_entity_poly.entity_id
_entity_poly.type
_entity_poly.pdbx_seq_one_letter_code
_entity_poly.pdbx_strand_id
1 'polypeptide(L)'
;MKKLFYVPIFIYCLLIIACKSDDQASDPGNYQTPLPEATQTGKGTFACYVDGIAYIAKPNEITSYYQQYTQGYYVFSVSGAKEEKPIFSISLGSSDVAFVVGTTYDLNEKKYSNQWGGGYFVYDSDGGYESYTNGTTYKGEFTITKLDSEKQIISGTFWFDVKEPKTGKTRKVRDGRFDVVANF
;
A
#
# COMPACT_ATOMS: atom_id res chain seq x y z
N MET A 1 -67.32 -37.73 7.68
CA MET A 1 -66.90 -36.36 7.38
C MET A 1 -65.56 -36.15 8.09
N LYS A 2 -64.46 -36.33 7.36
CA LYS A 2 -63.09 -36.13 7.89
C LYS A 2 -62.61 -34.74 7.45
N LYS A 3 -62.39 -33.84 8.40
CA LYS A 3 -61.85 -32.51 8.17
C LYS A 3 -60.33 -32.63 8.10
N LEU A 4 -59.76 -32.31 6.93
CA LEU A 4 -58.33 -32.24 6.67
C LEU A 4 -57.84 -30.88 7.17
N PHE A 5 -56.97 -30.87 8.17
CA PHE A 5 -56.30 -29.66 8.64
C PHE A 5 -55.06 -29.41 7.76
N TYR A 6 -55.07 -28.35 6.98
CA TYR A 6 -53.88 -27.82 6.30
C TYR A 6 -53.07 -26.98 7.30
N VAL A 7 -51.88 -27.43 7.60
CA VAL A 7 -50.87 -26.64 8.32
C VAL A 7 -50.01 -25.93 7.30
N PRO A 8 -49.94 -24.59 7.26
CA PRO A 8 -49.02 -23.89 6.39
C PRO A 8 -47.61 -23.97 7.01
N ILE A 9 -46.70 -24.60 6.28
CA ILE A 9 -45.28 -24.56 6.58
C ILE A 9 -44.77 -23.18 6.23
N PHE A 10 -44.53 -22.36 7.27
CA PHE A 10 -43.80 -21.10 7.16
C PHE A 10 -42.32 -21.39 6.99
N ILE A 11 -41.83 -21.35 5.74
CA ILE A 11 -40.41 -21.38 5.46
C ILE A 11 -39.81 -20.06 5.89
N TYR A 12 -39.16 -20.08 7.06
CA TYR A 12 -38.39 -18.95 7.58
C TYR A 12 -37.07 -18.90 6.81
N CYS A 13 -37.02 -18.09 5.75
CA CYS A 13 -35.77 -17.77 5.06
C CYS A 13 -34.90 -16.91 5.99
N LEU A 14 -33.93 -17.54 6.67
CA LEU A 14 -32.86 -16.85 7.36
C LEU A 14 -31.97 -16.18 6.30
N LEU A 15 -32.20 -14.91 6.07
CA LEU A 15 -31.25 -14.04 5.39
C LEU A 15 -30.05 -13.86 6.32
N ILE A 16 -29.01 -14.63 6.09
CA ILE A 16 -27.68 -14.38 6.67
C ILE A 16 -27.16 -13.13 5.97
N ILE A 17 -27.37 -11.96 6.59
CA ILE A 17 -26.67 -10.75 6.25
C ILE A 17 -25.24 -10.95 6.75
N ALA A 18 -24.36 -11.42 5.87
CA ALA A 18 -22.94 -11.36 6.09
C ALA A 18 -22.55 -9.87 6.10
N CYS A 19 -22.46 -9.29 7.28
CA CYS A 19 -21.73 -8.04 7.47
C CYS A 19 -20.28 -8.31 7.07
N LYS A 20 -19.91 -7.95 5.84
CA LYS A 20 -18.52 -7.65 5.54
C LYS A 20 -18.19 -6.40 6.35
N SER A 21 -17.21 -6.50 7.22
CA SER A 21 -16.55 -5.35 7.83
C SER A 21 -15.83 -4.61 6.71
N ASP A 22 -16.50 -3.61 6.14
CA ASP A 22 -15.93 -2.67 5.19
C ASP A 22 -15.09 -1.64 5.95
N ASP A 23 -13.91 -2.07 6.44
CA ASP A 23 -12.86 -1.14 6.87
C ASP A 23 -11.88 -0.78 5.73
N GLN A 24 -12.23 -1.15 4.50
CA GLN A 24 -11.63 -0.61 3.29
C GLN A 24 -12.66 0.27 2.59
N ALA A 25 -12.83 1.51 3.05
CA ALA A 25 -13.47 2.52 2.24
C ALA A 25 -12.56 2.84 1.04
N SER A 26 -12.54 1.96 0.06
CA SER A 26 -12.16 2.29 -1.29
C SER A 26 -13.19 3.29 -1.78
N ASP A 27 -12.84 4.58 -1.74
CA ASP A 27 -13.50 5.58 -2.56
C ASP A 27 -13.50 5.01 -3.99
N PRO A 28 -14.65 4.76 -4.64
CA PRO A 28 -14.67 4.29 -6.02
C PRO A 28 -14.25 5.43 -6.92
N GLY A 29 -12.97 5.78 -6.86
CA GLY A 29 -12.34 6.72 -7.75
C GLY A 29 -12.54 6.22 -9.17
N ASN A 30 -12.82 7.13 -10.08
CA ASN A 30 -12.90 6.83 -11.52
C ASN A 30 -11.49 6.48 -12.02
N TYR A 31 -11.03 5.27 -11.74
CA TYR A 31 -9.72 4.76 -12.14
C TYR A 31 -9.69 4.52 -13.64
N GLN A 32 -9.20 5.51 -14.41
CA GLN A 32 -9.22 5.46 -15.87
C GLN A 32 -8.15 4.53 -16.46
N THR A 33 -7.04 4.32 -15.76
CA THR A 33 -5.92 3.48 -16.22
C THR A 33 -5.73 2.32 -15.25
N PRO A 34 -5.86 1.06 -15.68
CA PRO A 34 -5.61 -0.08 -14.81
C PRO A 34 -4.13 -0.15 -14.39
N LEU A 35 -3.89 -0.49 -13.14
CA LEU A 35 -2.54 -0.79 -12.66
C LEU A 35 -2.05 -2.17 -13.15
N PRO A 36 -0.74 -2.37 -13.30
CA PRO A 36 -0.18 -3.70 -13.53
C PRO A 36 -0.63 -4.69 -12.46
N GLU A 37 -0.73 -5.97 -12.79
CA GLU A 37 -1.02 -7.02 -11.81
C GLU A 37 0.01 -7.06 -10.69
N ALA A 38 -0.42 -7.41 -9.48
CA ALA A 38 0.46 -7.69 -8.37
C ALA A 38 1.13 -9.05 -8.60
N THR A 39 2.43 -9.04 -8.86
CA THR A 39 3.25 -10.23 -9.10
C THR A 39 4.23 -10.46 -7.95
N GLN A 40 4.94 -11.62 -7.97
CA GLN A 40 5.90 -12.03 -6.95
C GLN A 40 7.17 -12.65 -7.59
N THR A 41 7.59 -12.09 -8.71
CA THR A 41 8.63 -12.65 -9.56
C THR A 41 9.84 -11.74 -9.76
N GLY A 42 9.86 -10.57 -9.10
CA GLY A 42 10.88 -9.55 -9.29
C GLY A 42 10.75 -8.82 -10.63
N LYS A 43 9.51 -8.61 -11.08
CA LYS A 43 9.21 -8.06 -12.42
C LYS A 43 9.60 -6.59 -12.60
N GLY A 44 10.01 -5.90 -11.55
CA GLY A 44 10.31 -4.47 -11.60
C GLY A 44 9.01 -3.64 -11.67
N THR A 45 8.08 -3.91 -10.76
CA THR A 45 6.81 -3.20 -10.67
C THR A 45 6.79 -2.31 -9.44
N PHE A 46 6.40 -1.06 -9.60
CA PHE A 46 5.95 -0.17 -8.53
C PHE A 46 4.82 0.70 -9.07
N ALA A 47 3.62 0.53 -8.52
CA ALA A 47 2.45 1.22 -9.01
C ALA A 47 1.42 1.43 -7.90
N CYS A 48 0.65 2.53 -8.01
CA CYS A 48 -0.48 2.83 -7.13
C CYS A 48 -1.44 3.82 -7.81
N TYR A 49 -2.57 4.10 -7.19
CA TYR A 49 -3.34 5.29 -7.50
C TYR A 49 -3.03 6.40 -6.50
N VAL A 50 -2.88 7.62 -6.98
CA VAL A 50 -2.82 8.84 -6.17
C VAL A 50 -4.05 9.67 -6.49
N ASP A 51 -4.94 9.83 -5.53
CA ASP A 51 -6.24 10.51 -5.71
C ASP A 51 -7.02 9.96 -6.93
N GLY A 52 -6.97 8.66 -7.18
CA GLY A 52 -7.63 8.00 -8.30
C GLY A 52 -6.84 8.02 -9.63
N ILE A 53 -5.72 8.71 -9.70
CA ILE A 53 -4.87 8.78 -10.90
C ILE A 53 -3.77 7.73 -10.81
N ALA A 54 -3.62 6.92 -11.87
CA ALA A 54 -2.60 5.88 -11.91
C ALA A 54 -1.18 6.47 -11.89
N TYR A 55 -0.39 6.02 -10.94
CA TYR A 55 1.04 6.23 -10.85
C TYR A 55 1.75 4.90 -11.10
N ILE A 56 2.46 4.79 -12.22
CA ILE A 56 3.19 3.58 -12.62
C ILE A 56 4.63 4.01 -12.92
N ALA A 57 5.57 3.55 -12.09
CA ALA A 57 6.99 3.79 -12.31
C ALA A 57 7.55 2.84 -13.36
N LYS A 58 8.46 3.33 -14.20
CA LYS A 58 9.25 2.49 -15.10
C LYS A 58 10.34 1.75 -14.30
N PRO A 59 10.86 0.62 -14.79
CA PRO A 59 11.88 -0.12 -14.06
C PRO A 59 13.13 0.70 -13.66
N ASN A 60 13.57 1.63 -14.49
CA ASN A 60 14.68 2.53 -14.21
C ASN A 60 14.35 3.69 -13.25
N GLU A 61 13.08 3.88 -12.94
CA GLU A 61 12.56 4.85 -11.97
C GLU A 61 12.36 4.24 -10.58
N ILE A 62 12.63 2.92 -10.42
CA ILE A 62 12.40 2.18 -9.17
C ILE A 62 13.73 2.02 -8.44
N THR A 63 13.73 2.36 -7.17
CA THR A 63 14.82 2.08 -6.24
C THR A 63 14.31 1.20 -5.12
N SER A 64 15.07 0.16 -4.77
CA SER A 64 14.69 -0.76 -3.70
C SER A 64 15.90 -1.34 -2.99
N TYR A 65 15.79 -1.50 -1.69
CA TYR A 65 16.74 -2.26 -0.88
C TYR A 65 16.04 -2.84 0.35
N TYR A 66 16.54 -3.97 0.81
CA TYR A 66 16.22 -4.58 2.09
C TYR A 66 17.50 -5.19 2.64
N GLN A 67 18.11 -4.54 3.64
CA GLN A 67 19.42 -4.89 4.13
C GLN A 67 19.43 -5.07 5.64
N GLN A 68 20.14 -6.09 6.08
CA GLN A 68 20.49 -6.27 7.49
C GLN A 68 21.89 -5.68 7.72
N TYR A 69 21.99 -4.59 8.47
CA TYR A 69 23.27 -3.95 8.80
C TYR A 69 23.97 -4.58 10.00
N THR A 70 23.19 -4.95 11.01
CA THR A 70 23.66 -5.68 12.20
C THR A 70 22.59 -6.67 12.62
N GLN A 71 22.92 -7.58 13.54
CA GLN A 71 21.93 -8.53 14.04
C GLN A 71 20.72 -7.79 14.61
N GLY A 72 19.56 -7.97 13.99
CA GLY A 72 18.29 -7.35 14.38
C GLY A 72 18.03 -5.95 13.82
N TYR A 73 19.00 -5.33 13.11
CA TYR A 73 18.80 -4.03 12.47
C TYR A 73 18.63 -4.18 10.95
N TYR A 74 17.41 -3.99 10.48
CA TYR A 74 17.05 -4.08 9.06
C TYR A 74 16.64 -2.70 8.56
N VAL A 75 16.95 -2.41 7.30
CA VAL A 75 16.47 -1.22 6.62
C VAL A 75 15.83 -1.64 5.31
N PHE A 76 14.61 -1.17 5.10
CA PHE A 76 13.84 -1.38 3.88
C PHE A 76 13.48 -0.04 3.26
N SER A 77 13.59 0.04 1.95
CA SER A 77 12.98 1.11 1.15
C SER A 77 12.61 0.57 -0.21
N VAL A 78 11.47 1.00 -0.70
CA VAL A 78 11.09 0.88 -2.11
C VAL A 78 10.44 2.18 -2.55
N SER A 79 10.84 2.70 -3.68
CA SER A 79 10.28 3.93 -4.23
C SER A 79 10.17 3.87 -5.75
N GLY A 80 9.18 4.60 -6.27
CA GLY A 80 9.10 4.97 -7.66
C GLY A 80 9.28 6.49 -7.79
N ALA A 81 10.16 6.95 -8.67
CA ALA A 81 10.41 8.36 -8.90
C ALA A 81 10.35 8.69 -10.38
N LYS A 82 9.34 9.46 -10.81
CA LYS A 82 9.24 9.96 -12.18
C LYS A 82 10.15 11.17 -12.35
N GLU A 83 11.04 11.13 -13.34
CA GLU A 83 11.99 12.22 -13.62
C GLU A 83 11.36 13.38 -14.41
N GLU A 84 10.17 13.20 -14.96
CA GLU A 84 9.45 14.26 -15.67
C GLU A 84 8.98 15.34 -14.67
N LYS A 85 9.21 16.60 -14.99
CA LYS A 85 8.79 17.72 -14.11
C LYS A 85 7.26 17.91 -14.12
N PRO A 86 6.62 18.08 -12.95
CA PRO A 86 7.23 18.00 -11.63
C PRO A 86 7.70 16.59 -11.31
N ILE A 87 8.88 16.46 -10.67
CA ILE A 87 9.40 15.18 -10.25
C ILE A 87 8.49 14.63 -9.15
N PHE A 88 7.92 13.47 -9.41
CA PHE A 88 7.04 12.76 -8.49
C PHE A 88 7.71 11.53 -7.93
N SER A 89 7.73 11.38 -6.62
CA SER A 89 8.19 10.15 -5.98
C SER A 89 7.20 9.67 -4.93
N ILE A 90 6.94 8.38 -4.94
CA ILE A 90 6.22 7.67 -3.89
C ILE A 90 7.20 6.71 -3.26
N SER A 91 7.29 6.69 -1.95
CA SER A 91 8.19 5.80 -1.23
C SER A 91 7.51 5.09 -0.07
N LEU A 92 8.05 3.92 0.24
CA LEU A 92 7.79 3.17 1.47
C LEU A 92 9.14 2.89 2.13
N GLY A 93 9.19 2.96 3.43
CA GLY A 93 10.40 2.64 4.15
C GLY A 93 10.12 2.19 5.58
N SER A 94 10.98 1.35 6.11
CA SER A 94 11.01 0.97 7.52
C SER A 94 12.43 0.67 7.98
N SER A 95 12.67 0.75 9.27
CA SER A 95 13.89 0.31 9.91
C SER A 95 13.59 -0.60 11.10
N ASP A 96 14.58 -1.40 11.51
CA ASP A 96 14.49 -2.32 12.66
C ASP A 96 13.42 -3.43 12.53
N VAL A 97 13.02 -3.77 11.31
CA VAL A 97 11.97 -4.77 11.08
C VAL A 97 12.48 -5.91 10.20
N ALA A 98 12.56 -7.11 10.79
CA ALA A 98 12.65 -8.34 10.02
C ALA A 98 11.26 -8.69 9.47
N PHE A 99 11.11 -8.66 8.17
CA PHE A 99 9.80 -8.90 7.56
C PHE A 99 9.39 -10.36 7.58
N VAL A 100 8.10 -10.57 7.82
CA VAL A 100 7.43 -11.88 7.73
C VAL A 100 6.41 -11.82 6.60
N VAL A 101 6.49 -12.78 5.69
CA VAL A 101 5.54 -12.88 4.56
C VAL A 101 4.13 -13.09 5.08
N GLY A 102 3.17 -12.39 4.50
CA GLY A 102 1.77 -12.39 4.92
C GLY A 102 1.45 -11.44 6.07
N THR A 103 2.45 -10.74 6.62
CA THR A 103 2.23 -9.78 7.71
C THR A 103 1.97 -8.38 7.15
N THR A 104 0.96 -7.72 7.71
CA THR A 104 0.67 -6.31 7.46
C THR A 104 1.31 -5.45 8.55
N TYR A 105 1.99 -4.40 8.12
CA TYR A 105 2.71 -3.44 8.97
C TYR A 105 2.05 -2.08 8.87
N ASP A 106 1.84 -1.43 10.02
CA ASP A 106 1.32 -0.07 10.09
C ASP A 106 2.43 0.94 9.78
N LEU A 107 2.22 1.79 8.79
CA LEU A 107 3.15 2.86 8.42
C LEU A 107 3.22 4.00 9.44
N ASN A 108 2.37 4.00 10.45
CA ASN A 108 2.33 5.02 11.49
C ASN A 108 2.88 4.54 12.83
N GLU A 109 3.28 3.30 12.92
CA GLU A 109 3.69 2.72 14.19
C GLU A 109 5.02 3.32 14.65
N LYS A 110 4.94 4.19 15.68
CA LYS A 110 6.10 4.81 16.34
C LYS A 110 7.03 3.80 17.03
N LYS A 111 6.73 2.52 16.99
CA LYS A 111 7.48 1.45 17.63
C LYS A 111 8.93 1.38 17.15
N TYR A 112 9.20 1.96 16.02
CA TYR A 112 10.47 1.88 15.34
C TYR A 112 11.06 3.29 15.18
N SER A 113 12.10 3.59 15.90
CA SER A 113 12.55 4.93 16.28
C SER A 113 13.06 5.87 15.18
N ASN A 114 13.18 5.45 13.93
CA ASN A 114 13.71 6.27 12.83
C ASN A 114 12.92 6.09 11.53
N GLN A 115 11.59 6.15 11.63
CA GLN A 115 10.83 5.61 10.54
C GLN A 115 10.29 6.56 9.55
N TRP A 116 10.43 6.02 8.42
CA TRP A 116 9.87 6.47 7.18
C TRP A 116 8.56 5.72 6.96
N GLY A 117 7.46 6.33 7.08
CA GLY A 117 6.18 5.78 6.67
C GLY A 117 6.05 5.75 5.14
N GLY A 118 4.82 5.85 4.64
CA GLY A 118 4.57 6.19 3.26
C GLY A 118 4.97 7.63 3.00
N GLY A 119 5.68 7.91 1.93
CA GLY A 119 6.15 9.22 1.52
C GLY A 119 5.60 9.63 0.15
N TYR A 120 5.26 10.90 0.03
CA TYR A 120 4.83 11.55 -1.21
C TYR A 120 5.68 12.80 -1.41
N PHE A 121 6.41 12.86 -2.51
CA PHE A 121 7.37 13.92 -2.79
C PHE A 121 7.04 14.57 -4.11
N VAL A 122 7.15 15.89 -4.16
CA VAL A 122 7.01 16.68 -5.39
C VAL A 122 8.13 17.69 -5.44
N TYR A 123 8.85 17.72 -6.55
CA TYR A 123 9.90 18.71 -6.82
C TYR A 123 9.58 19.40 -8.14
N ASP A 124 9.32 20.70 -8.08
CA ASP A 124 9.07 21.58 -9.23
C ASP A 124 10.16 22.66 -9.36
N SER A 125 9.99 23.60 -10.29
CA SER A 125 10.92 24.71 -10.49
C SER A 125 11.00 25.69 -9.32
N ASP A 126 9.95 25.72 -8.49
CA ASP A 126 9.81 26.67 -7.38
C ASP A 126 10.23 26.06 -6.04
N GLY A 127 10.84 24.88 -6.08
CA GLY A 127 11.21 24.05 -4.95
C GLY A 127 10.33 22.83 -4.83
N GLY A 128 10.57 22.03 -3.77
CA GLY A 128 9.85 20.79 -3.53
C GLY A 128 9.16 20.78 -2.19
N TYR A 129 8.29 19.80 -2.01
CA TYR A 129 7.76 19.46 -0.70
C TYR A 129 7.74 17.95 -0.49
N GLU A 130 7.88 17.58 0.75
CA GLU A 130 7.84 16.21 1.22
C GLU A 130 6.67 16.04 2.17
N SER A 131 5.96 14.94 2.02
CA SER A 131 4.84 14.57 2.87
C SER A 131 4.98 13.13 3.32
N TYR A 132 4.82 12.89 4.59
CA TYR A 132 4.93 11.57 5.20
C TYR A 132 3.67 11.20 5.96
N THR A 133 3.42 9.90 6.09
CA THR A 133 2.46 9.40 7.08
C THR A 133 2.95 9.84 8.47
N ASN A 134 2.07 10.38 9.30
CA ASN A 134 2.46 10.93 10.59
C ASN A 134 1.46 10.58 11.70
N GLY A 135 1.54 9.42 12.21
CA GLY A 135 0.81 9.07 13.43
C GLY A 135 -0.70 8.91 13.22
N THR A 136 -1.53 9.54 14.06
CA THR A 136 -2.95 9.20 14.18
C THR A 136 -3.86 9.73 13.08
N THR A 137 -3.41 10.73 12.31
CA THR A 137 -4.26 11.42 11.33
C THR A 137 -4.08 10.89 9.91
N TYR A 138 -2.84 10.62 9.51
CA TYR A 138 -2.48 10.15 8.16
C TYR A 138 -1.93 8.74 8.28
N LYS A 139 -2.81 7.77 8.08
CA LYS A 139 -2.54 6.34 8.26
C LYS A 139 -2.07 5.69 6.98
N GLY A 140 -1.47 4.52 7.11
CA GLY A 140 -1.13 3.68 5.99
C GLY A 140 -0.68 2.32 6.48
N GLU A 141 -0.70 1.36 5.56
CA GLU A 141 -0.28 -0.01 5.79
C GLU A 141 0.45 -0.55 4.58
N PHE A 142 1.33 -1.50 4.80
CA PHE A 142 1.88 -2.33 3.75
C PHE A 142 1.96 -3.79 4.19
N THR A 143 1.79 -4.68 3.23
CA THR A 143 1.85 -6.12 3.44
C THR A 143 2.95 -6.71 2.58
N ILE A 144 3.86 -7.47 3.17
CA ILE A 144 4.87 -8.24 2.44
C ILE A 144 4.23 -9.53 1.92
N THR A 145 4.15 -9.67 0.61
CA THR A 145 3.55 -10.86 -0.04
C THR A 145 4.60 -11.87 -0.51
N LYS A 146 5.84 -11.45 -0.69
CA LYS A 146 7.00 -12.28 -1.04
C LYS A 146 8.27 -11.70 -0.44
N LEU A 147 9.12 -12.58 0.07
CA LEU A 147 10.50 -12.30 0.48
C LEU A 147 11.34 -13.52 0.11
N ASP A 148 12.25 -13.35 -0.84
CA ASP A 148 13.11 -14.41 -1.37
C ASP A 148 14.55 -13.88 -1.41
N SER A 149 15.32 -14.20 -0.38
CA SER A 149 16.70 -13.70 -0.24
C SER A 149 17.66 -14.30 -1.26
N GLU A 150 17.40 -15.51 -1.77
CA GLU A 150 18.25 -16.15 -2.79
C GLU A 150 18.13 -15.44 -4.13
N LYS A 151 16.89 -15.07 -4.51
CA LYS A 151 16.59 -14.35 -5.74
C LYS A 151 16.57 -12.85 -5.56
N GLN A 152 16.77 -12.37 -4.34
CA GLN A 152 16.71 -10.95 -3.98
C GLN A 152 15.34 -10.31 -4.31
N ILE A 153 14.24 -11.08 -4.24
CA ILE A 153 12.91 -10.59 -4.57
C ILE A 153 12.16 -10.17 -3.30
N ILE A 154 11.61 -8.96 -3.33
CA ILE A 154 10.65 -8.50 -2.34
C ILE A 154 9.42 -7.95 -3.05
N SER A 155 8.23 -8.40 -2.61
CA SER A 155 6.97 -7.97 -3.19
C SER A 155 5.96 -7.66 -2.09
N GLY A 156 5.03 -6.75 -2.38
CA GLY A 156 4.02 -6.37 -1.42
C GLY A 156 2.95 -5.46 -1.99
N THR A 157 1.99 -5.15 -1.12
CA THR A 157 0.92 -4.19 -1.39
C THR A 157 0.92 -3.10 -0.32
N PHE A 158 0.38 -1.92 -0.64
CA PHE A 158 0.36 -0.80 0.30
C PHE A 158 -0.77 0.18 0.01
N TRP A 159 -1.11 0.95 1.02
CA TRP A 159 -1.91 2.17 0.93
C TRP A 159 -1.50 3.14 2.02
N PHE A 160 -1.67 4.42 1.79
CA PHE A 160 -1.49 5.44 2.83
C PHE A 160 -2.12 6.77 2.48
N ASP A 161 -2.29 7.61 3.50
CA ASP A 161 -2.68 8.99 3.37
C ASP A 161 -1.55 9.91 3.85
N VAL A 162 -1.40 11.04 3.18
CA VAL A 162 -0.46 12.08 3.58
C VAL A 162 -1.07 13.45 3.42
N LYS A 163 -0.61 14.43 4.20
CA LYS A 163 -1.00 15.81 4.04
C LYS A 163 -0.03 16.51 3.09
N GLU A 164 -0.52 17.06 2.00
CA GLU A 164 0.27 17.95 1.15
C GLU A 164 0.50 19.29 1.84
N PRO A 165 1.76 19.70 2.17
CA PRO A 165 2.02 20.91 2.94
C PRO A 165 1.59 22.19 2.23
N LYS A 166 1.75 22.25 0.90
CA LYS A 166 1.47 23.43 0.09
C LYS A 166 -0.02 23.78 0.03
N THR A 167 -0.89 22.79 -0.06
CA THR A 167 -2.34 22.98 -0.20
C THR A 167 -3.14 22.62 1.04
N GLY A 168 -2.54 21.88 1.96
CA GLY A 168 -3.22 21.31 3.12
C GLY A 168 -4.17 20.14 2.80
N LYS A 169 -4.25 19.72 1.53
CA LYS A 169 -5.10 18.60 1.10
C LYS A 169 -4.52 17.27 1.55
N THR A 170 -5.40 16.32 1.83
CA THR A 170 -5.02 14.94 1.99
C THR A 170 -4.83 14.32 0.61
N ARG A 171 -3.66 13.70 0.38
CA ARG A 171 -3.40 12.84 -0.77
C ARG A 171 -3.64 11.40 -0.35
N LYS A 172 -4.42 10.68 -1.15
CA LYS A 172 -4.77 9.28 -0.91
C LYS A 172 -3.99 8.39 -1.87
N VAL A 173 -3.10 7.56 -1.34
CA VAL A 173 -2.41 6.51 -2.10
C VAL A 173 -3.15 5.20 -1.87
N ARG A 174 -3.60 4.56 -2.96
CA ARG A 174 -4.48 3.37 -2.90
C ARG A 174 -4.01 2.30 -3.88
N ASP A 175 -4.38 1.06 -3.59
CA ASP A 175 -4.09 -0.12 -4.42
C ASP A 175 -2.62 -0.23 -4.81
N GLY A 176 -1.73 0.20 -3.94
CA GLY A 176 -0.30 0.16 -4.14
C GLY A 176 0.24 -1.26 -4.22
N ARG A 177 1.20 -1.47 -5.12
CA ARG A 177 1.90 -2.75 -5.29
C ARG A 177 3.32 -2.55 -5.73
N PHE A 178 4.18 -3.42 -5.24
CA PHE A 178 5.55 -3.51 -5.70
C PHE A 178 5.97 -4.98 -5.85
N ASP A 179 6.83 -5.24 -6.82
CA ASP A 179 7.46 -6.54 -7.07
C ASP A 179 8.84 -6.27 -7.67
N VAL A 180 9.86 -6.28 -6.87
CA VAL A 180 11.19 -5.76 -7.21
C VAL A 180 12.29 -6.74 -6.85
N VAL A 181 13.41 -6.61 -7.57
CA VAL A 181 14.71 -7.15 -7.14
C VAL A 181 15.35 -6.07 -6.28
N ALA A 182 15.56 -6.35 -5.01
CA ALA A 182 16.13 -5.42 -4.05
C ALA A 182 17.60 -5.80 -3.73
N ASN A 183 18.39 -4.83 -3.29
CA ASN A 183 19.69 -5.11 -2.69
C ASN A 183 19.45 -5.64 -1.28
N PHE A 184 19.97 -6.87 -0.98
CA PHE A 184 19.89 -7.55 0.30
C PHE A 184 21.19 -7.46 1.05
#